data_1e4a874b16f9ed3b14f314b570e89e06
#
_entry.id   1e4a874b16f9ed3b14f314b570e89e06
#
_cell.length_a   1.000
_cell.length_b   1.000
_cell.length_c   1.000
_cell.angle_alpha   90.00
_cell.angle_beta   90.00
_cell.angle_gamma   90.00
#
_symmetry.space_group_name_H-M   'P 1'
#
loop_
_entity.id
_entity.type
_entity.pdbx_description
1 polymer ?
#
loop_
_entity_poly.entity_id
_entity_poly.type
_entity_poly.pdbx_seq_one_letter_code
_entity_poly.pdbx_strand_id
1 'polypeptide(L)'
;MSERWPGQPAKLDEPEDAEVEEEELDEEPSAEEVAVDGELPQLRTSDEQQHAYGELDIPDDVNLIEGEPDGTRRGVAIVASRFNGEVTNKLLESALEELDEAGVHRDAITIMPVPGAFELPLAAMALAKTRRYACVVALGCIVRGETPHFEFIASEAASGLQLAALETGVPVAFGVLTVDMIEQAEARVSKGAEAVRTALEMADAFAQLRASASR
;
A
#
# COMPACT_ATOMS: atom_id res chain seq x y z
N MET A 1 50.73 0.92 27.22
CA MET A 1 50.11 2.15 26.65
C MET A 1 49.00 1.70 25.75
N SER A 2 47.75 1.72 26.23
CA SER A 2 46.57 1.38 25.42
C SER A 2 45.93 2.70 25.00
N GLU A 3 45.99 2.99 23.70
CA GLU A 3 45.39 4.17 23.10
C GLU A 3 43.87 4.04 23.09
N ARG A 4 43.22 4.93 23.80
CA ARG A 4 41.78 5.04 23.88
C ARG A 4 41.29 5.88 22.69
N TRP A 5 40.35 5.32 21.90
CA TRP A 5 39.70 6.05 20.79
C TRP A 5 38.80 7.17 21.30
N PRO A 6 38.81 8.35 20.69
CA PRO A 6 37.92 9.45 21.06
C PRO A 6 36.47 9.13 20.65
N GLY A 7 35.60 9.03 21.68
CA GLY A 7 34.17 8.75 21.48
C GLY A 7 33.60 7.55 22.26
N GLN A 8 34.41 6.85 23.05
CA GLN A 8 33.87 5.85 23.97
C GLN A 8 33.15 6.50 25.15
N PRO A 9 31.88 6.14 25.43
CA PRO A 9 31.20 6.61 26.63
C PRO A 9 31.91 6.13 27.91
N ALA A 10 31.86 6.96 28.94
CA ALA A 10 32.40 6.62 30.27
C ALA A 10 31.64 5.37 30.79
N LYS A 11 32.37 4.46 31.46
CA LYS A 11 31.75 3.42 32.25
C LYS A 11 30.85 4.08 33.29
N LEU A 12 29.56 3.79 33.21
CA LEU A 12 28.61 4.07 34.29
C LEU A 12 28.94 3.13 35.44
N ASP A 13 29.13 3.67 36.61
CA ASP A 13 29.25 2.88 37.86
C ASP A 13 27.93 2.14 38.06
N GLU A 14 28.02 0.83 38.30
CA GLU A 14 26.86 0.01 38.64
C GLU A 14 26.24 0.53 39.94
N PRO A 15 24.93 0.72 40.04
CA PRO A 15 24.28 1.09 41.28
C PRO A 15 24.34 -0.13 42.23
N GLU A 16 24.77 0.15 43.47
CA GLU A 16 24.72 -0.78 44.59
C GLU A 16 23.29 -1.31 44.79
N ASP A 17 23.21 -2.57 45.16
CA ASP A 17 22.04 -3.39 45.42
C ASP A 17 20.89 -2.61 46.12
N ALA A 18 19.85 -2.24 45.34
CA ALA A 18 18.58 -1.84 45.87
C ALA A 18 17.73 -3.11 46.07
N GLU A 19 17.40 -3.43 47.33
CA GLU A 19 16.45 -4.47 47.68
C GLU A 19 15.10 -4.16 46.97
N VAL A 20 14.73 -5.04 46.06
CA VAL A 20 13.40 -4.97 45.38
C VAL A 20 12.42 -5.61 46.39
N GLU A 21 11.58 -4.78 46.97
CA GLU A 21 10.36 -5.25 47.67
C GLU A 21 9.47 -5.94 46.64
N GLU A 22 9.21 -7.24 46.83
CA GLU A 22 8.23 -8.00 46.07
C GLU A 22 6.83 -7.45 46.37
N GLU A 23 6.29 -6.58 45.51
CA GLU A 23 4.87 -6.28 45.49
C GLU A 23 4.12 -7.55 45.06
N GLU A 24 3.28 -8.07 45.94
CA GLU A 24 2.32 -9.14 45.63
C GLU A 24 1.46 -8.68 44.44
N LEU A 25 1.66 -9.34 43.30
CA LEU A 25 0.77 -9.18 42.15
C LEU A 25 -0.61 -9.75 42.50
N ASP A 26 -1.58 -8.90 42.59
CA ASP A 26 -3.00 -9.27 42.72
C ASP A 26 -3.36 -10.33 41.66
N GLU A 27 -3.97 -11.42 42.11
CA GLU A 27 -4.43 -12.52 41.27
C GLU A 27 -5.34 -11.98 40.15
N GLU A 28 -4.95 -12.25 38.90
CA GLU A 28 -5.81 -12.00 37.76
C GLU A 28 -7.15 -12.75 37.94
N PRO A 29 -8.30 -12.11 37.69
CA PRO A 29 -9.58 -12.80 37.78
C PRO A 29 -9.65 -13.92 36.74
N SER A 30 -9.98 -15.12 37.21
CA SER A 30 -10.21 -16.30 36.38
C SER A 30 -11.14 -15.98 35.20
N ALA A 31 -10.72 -16.35 34.00
CA ALA A 31 -11.55 -16.25 32.80
C ALA A 31 -12.85 -17.03 33.01
N GLU A 32 -13.92 -16.37 33.40
CA GLU A 32 -15.26 -16.89 33.23
C GLU A 32 -15.52 -17.01 31.72
N GLU A 33 -15.76 -18.22 31.26
CA GLU A 33 -16.23 -18.52 29.92
C GLU A 33 -17.55 -17.76 29.68
N VAL A 34 -17.45 -16.60 29.05
CA VAL A 34 -18.61 -15.95 28.46
C VAL A 34 -18.98 -16.76 27.21
N ALA A 35 -19.95 -17.65 27.36
CA ALA A 35 -20.59 -18.30 26.23
C ALA A 35 -21.30 -17.21 25.41
N VAL A 36 -20.64 -16.75 24.36
CA VAL A 36 -21.23 -15.90 23.34
C VAL A 36 -21.99 -16.81 22.39
N ASP A 37 -23.26 -17.07 22.68
CA ASP A 37 -24.22 -17.64 21.75
C ASP A 37 -24.52 -16.58 20.67
N GLY A 38 -23.61 -16.43 19.74
CA GLY A 38 -23.75 -15.65 18.54
C GLY A 38 -22.90 -16.32 17.47
N GLU A 39 -23.53 -16.76 16.37
CA GLU A 39 -22.80 -17.14 15.16
C GLU A 39 -21.80 -16.02 14.87
N LEU A 40 -20.50 -16.35 14.96
CA LEU A 40 -19.46 -15.45 14.52
C LEU A 40 -19.78 -15.05 13.07
N PRO A 41 -19.82 -13.74 12.73
CA PRO A 41 -20.06 -13.35 11.36
C PRO A 41 -19.05 -14.08 10.49
N GLN A 42 -19.55 -14.86 9.52
CA GLN A 42 -18.70 -15.59 8.60
C GLN A 42 -17.73 -14.59 7.98
N LEU A 43 -16.43 -14.78 8.24
CA LEU A 43 -15.40 -14.01 7.57
C LEU A 43 -15.61 -14.19 6.07
N ARG A 44 -16.02 -13.11 5.41
CA ARG A 44 -16.15 -13.10 3.95
C ARG A 44 -14.80 -13.52 3.38
N THR A 45 -14.82 -14.49 2.46
CA THR A 45 -13.61 -14.93 1.78
C THR A 45 -13.03 -13.75 1.00
N SER A 46 -11.72 -13.69 0.88
CA SER A 46 -11.00 -12.57 0.23
C SER A 46 -11.44 -12.27 -1.21
N ASP A 47 -12.12 -13.21 -1.85
CA ASP A 47 -12.64 -13.06 -3.22
C ASP A 47 -13.94 -12.22 -3.29
N GLU A 48 -14.63 -12.02 -2.16
CA GLU A 48 -15.82 -11.16 -2.08
C GLU A 48 -15.48 -9.71 -1.71
N GLN A 49 -14.25 -9.43 -1.31
CA GLN A 49 -13.75 -8.08 -1.04
C GLN A 49 -13.18 -7.47 -2.34
N GLN A 50 -14.04 -7.25 -3.31
CA GLN A 50 -13.70 -6.39 -4.42
C GLN A 50 -13.59 -4.95 -3.94
N HIS A 51 -12.86 -4.13 -4.70
CA HIS A 51 -12.64 -2.71 -4.46
C HIS A 51 -13.90 -2.02 -3.91
N ALA A 52 -13.73 -1.16 -2.94
CA ALA A 52 -14.73 -0.48 -2.13
C ALA A 52 -16.01 -0.05 -2.86
N TYR A 53 -16.91 -0.96 -3.13
CA TYR A 53 -18.28 -0.68 -3.59
C TYR A 53 -19.22 -0.30 -2.44
N GLY A 54 -18.65 0.09 -1.28
CA GLY A 54 -19.43 0.58 -0.16
C GLY A 54 -19.99 1.95 -0.51
N GLU A 55 -21.30 2.04 -0.68
CA GLU A 55 -21.99 3.31 -0.77
C GLU A 55 -22.04 3.97 0.62
N LEU A 56 -21.68 5.25 0.68
CA LEU A 56 -21.84 6.06 1.87
C LEU A 56 -23.21 6.75 1.80
N ASP A 57 -23.92 6.77 2.88
CA ASP A 57 -25.20 7.51 3.01
C ASP A 57 -24.87 9.00 3.25
N ILE A 58 -24.66 9.74 2.16
CA ILE A 58 -24.26 11.14 2.19
C ILE A 58 -25.51 12.00 1.99
N PRO A 59 -25.81 12.94 2.89
CA PRO A 59 -26.94 13.83 2.76
C PRO A 59 -26.83 14.74 1.51
N ASP A 60 -27.97 14.98 0.83
CA ASP A 60 -28.04 15.78 -0.40
C ASP A 60 -27.70 17.28 -0.21
N ASP A 61 -27.70 17.75 1.04
CA ASP A 61 -27.45 19.16 1.39
C ASP A 61 -25.95 19.48 1.65
N VAL A 62 -25.05 18.50 1.43
CA VAL A 62 -23.61 18.69 1.56
C VAL A 62 -22.91 18.67 0.19
N ASN A 63 -21.74 19.32 0.10
CA ASN A 63 -20.96 19.28 -1.13
C ASN A 63 -20.19 17.95 -1.21
N LEU A 64 -20.44 17.18 -2.25
CA LEU A 64 -19.74 15.94 -2.54
C LEU A 64 -18.68 16.18 -3.63
N ILE A 65 -17.49 15.63 -3.40
CA ILE A 65 -16.46 15.45 -4.42
C ILE A 65 -16.22 13.95 -4.52
N GLU A 66 -16.72 13.35 -5.58
CA GLU A 66 -16.59 11.92 -5.83
C GLU A 66 -15.90 11.75 -7.19
N GLY A 67 -14.83 10.94 -7.20
CA GLY A 67 -14.10 10.63 -8.41
C GLY A 67 -14.71 9.43 -9.12
N GLU A 68 -14.60 9.42 -10.43
CA GLU A 68 -14.91 8.27 -11.28
C GLU A 68 -13.60 7.69 -11.85
N PRO A 69 -13.53 6.39 -12.11
CA PRO A 69 -12.36 5.77 -12.74
C PRO A 69 -12.33 6.05 -14.25
N ASP A 70 -12.45 7.31 -14.65
CA ASP A 70 -12.40 7.77 -16.04
C ASP A 70 -10.95 8.02 -16.48
N GLY A 71 -10.49 7.25 -17.47
CA GLY A 71 -9.16 7.37 -18.07
C GLY A 71 -9.08 8.31 -19.27
N THR A 72 -10.20 8.88 -19.70
CA THR A 72 -10.28 9.72 -20.91
C THR A 72 -9.32 10.91 -20.79
N ARG A 73 -8.39 11.03 -21.75
CA ARG A 73 -7.37 12.10 -21.83
C ARG A 73 -6.40 12.14 -20.64
N ARG A 74 -6.22 11.03 -19.90
CA ARG A 74 -5.29 10.93 -18.79
C ARG A 74 -4.06 10.15 -19.20
N GLY A 75 -2.88 10.65 -18.84
CA GLY A 75 -1.64 9.88 -18.87
C GLY A 75 -1.49 9.08 -17.58
N VAL A 76 -1.17 7.80 -17.69
CA VAL A 76 -0.97 6.89 -16.55
C VAL A 76 0.42 6.28 -16.59
N ALA A 77 1.12 6.26 -15.46
CA ALA A 77 2.35 5.52 -15.33
C ALA A 77 2.14 4.25 -14.50
N ILE A 78 2.78 3.16 -14.92
CA ILE A 78 2.84 1.91 -14.17
C ILE A 78 4.30 1.66 -13.80
N VAL A 79 4.58 1.38 -12.53
CA VAL A 79 5.86 0.86 -12.07
C VAL A 79 5.67 -0.59 -11.70
N ALA A 80 6.45 -1.51 -12.29
CA ALA A 80 6.26 -2.94 -12.10
C ALA A 80 7.57 -3.62 -11.66
N SER A 81 7.54 -4.39 -10.57
CA SER A 81 8.70 -5.15 -10.10
C SER A 81 8.92 -6.39 -10.96
N ARG A 82 10.19 -6.68 -11.30
CA ARG A 82 10.54 -7.90 -12.05
C ARG A 82 10.68 -9.13 -11.17
N PHE A 83 10.89 -8.94 -9.85
CA PHE A 83 10.93 -10.05 -8.91
C PHE A 83 9.52 -10.67 -8.79
N ASN A 84 9.42 -11.98 -8.78
CA ASN A 84 8.15 -12.73 -8.93
C ASN A 84 7.38 -12.35 -10.21
N GLY A 85 8.12 -12.22 -11.32
CA GLY A 85 7.63 -11.68 -12.59
C GLY A 85 6.45 -12.40 -13.21
N GLU A 86 6.25 -13.68 -12.96
CA GLU A 86 5.10 -14.43 -13.46
C GLU A 86 3.78 -13.87 -12.91
N VAL A 87 3.73 -13.59 -11.60
CA VAL A 87 2.56 -12.95 -10.98
C VAL A 87 2.47 -11.49 -11.35
N THR A 88 3.60 -10.76 -11.34
CA THR A 88 3.61 -9.34 -11.70
C THR A 88 3.14 -9.11 -13.14
N ASN A 89 3.46 -10.02 -14.08
CA ASN A 89 2.94 -9.94 -15.44
C ASN A 89 1.42 -10.12 -15.50
N LYS A 90 0.86 -11.07 -14.76
CA LYS A 90 -0.60 -11.24 -14.66
C LYS A 90 -1.30 -10.01 -14.04
N LEU A 91 -0.67 -9.39 -13.01
CA LEU A 91 -1.14 -8.12 -12.46
C LEU A 91 -1.09 -7.00 -13.51
N LEU A 92 -0.02 -6.94 -14.30
CA LEU A 92 0.14 -5.94 -15.35
C LEU A 92 -0.88 -6.14 -16.48
N GLU A 93 -1.13 -7.38 -16.89
CA GLU A 93 -2.19 -7.71 -17.87
C GLU A 93 -3.55 -7.21 -17.38
N SER A 94 -3.94 -7.57 -16.15
CA SER A 94 -5.18 -7.12 -15.53
C SER A 94 -5.27 -5.59 -15.42
N ALA A 95 -4.17 -4.92 -15.11
CA ALA A 95 -4.11 -3.46 -15.06
C ALA A 95 -4.25 -2.82 -16.45
N LEU A 96 -3.64 -3.43 -17.49
CA LEU A 96 -3.72 -2.91 -18.86
C LEU A 96 -5.11 -3.11 -19.48
N GLU A 97 -5.79 -4.20 -19.15
CA GLU A 97 -7.18 -4.43 -19.54
C GLU A 97 -8.09 -3.36 -18.92
N GLU A 98 -7.96 -3.12 -17.63
CA GLU A 98 -8.74 -2.09 -16.94
C GLU A 98 -8.47 -0.67 -17.46
N LEU A 99 -7.23 -0.33 -17.80
CA LEU A 99 -6.90 0.96 -18.41
C LEU A 99 -7.57 1.14 -19.79
N ASP A 100 -7.68 0.05 -20.56
CA ASP A 100 -8.35 0.05 -21.85
C ASP A 100 -9.87 0.25 -21.67
N GLU A 101 -10.48 -0.47 -20.73
CA GLU A 101 -11.90 -0.34 -20.36
C GLU A 101 -12.24 1.06 -19.84
N ALA A 102 -11.35 1.65 -19.04
CA ALA A 102 -11.50 3.02 -18.54
C ALA A 102 -11.21 4.10 -19.60
N GLY A 103 -10.84 3.73 -20.83
CA GLY A 103 -10.61 4.64 -21.94
C GLY A 103 -9.25 5.34 -21.96
N VAL A 104 -8.23 4.80 -21.32
CA VAL A 104 -6.85 5.30 -21.41
C VAL A 104 -6.22 4.86 -22.72
N HIS A 105 -5.82 5.82 -23.56
CA HIS A 105 -5.11 5.51 -24.79
C HIS A 105 -3.76 4.83 -24.54
N ARG A 106 -3.41 3.83 -25.33
CA ARG A 106 -2.15 3.06 -25.19
C ARG A 106 -0.89 3.92 -25.25
N ASP A 107 -0.86 4.97 -26.03
CA ASP A 107 0.23 5.94 -26.13
C ASP A 107 0.35 6.88 -24.92
N ALA A 108 -0.70 6.94 -24.10
CA ALA A 108 -0.73 7.68 -22.84
C ALA A 108 -0.27 6.83 -21.63
N ILE A 109 -0.01 5.53 -21.84
CA ILE A 109 0.49 4.62 -20.80
C ILE A 109 2.01 4.54 -20.87
N THR A 110 2.67 4.71 -19.73
CA THR A 110 4.12 4.50 -19.60
C THR A 110 4.37 3.41 -18.56
N ILE A 111 5.14 2.39 -18.92
CA ILE A 111 5.53 1.31 -18.01
C ILE A 111 7.01 1.43 -17.70
N MET A 112 7.36 1.45 -16.40
CA MET A 112 8.73 1.46 -15.91
C MET A 112 9.00 0.19 -15.09
N PRO A 113 9.68 -0.82 -15.66
CA PRO A 113 10.10 -1.99 -14.91
C PRO A 113 11.23 -1.65 -13.92
N VAL A 114 11.14 -2.21 -12.70
CA VAL A 114 12.18 -2.07 -11.67
C VAL A 114 12.63 -3.45 -11.18
N PRO A 115 13.83 -3.59 -10.55
CA PRO A 115 14.33 -4.89 -10.13
C PRO A 115 13.41 -5.61 -9.12
N GLY A 116 12.98 -4.93 -8.07
CA GLY A 116 12.17 -5.51 -7.00
C GLY A 116 11.15 -4.52 -6.43
N ALA A 117 10.40 -4.96 -5.44
CA ALA A 117 9.39 -4.13 -4.79
C ALA A 117 10.01 -2.97 -3.99
N PHE A 118 11.26 -3.13 -3.51
CA PHE A 118 11.97 -2.09 -2.78
C PHE A 118 12.29 -0.85 -3.64
N GLU A 119 12.40 -1.01 -4.95
CA GLU A 119 12.67 0.08 -5.90
C GLU A 119 11.40 0.78 -6.40
N LEU A 120 10.21 0.20 -6.17
CA LEU A 120 8.93 0.79 -6.59
C LEU A 120 8.72 2.22 -6.10
N PRO A 121 8.99 2.54 -4.81
CA PRO A 121 8.77 3.90 -4.30
C PRO A 121 9.61 4.96 -5.00
N LEU A 122 10.89 4.67 -5.23
CA LEU A 122 11.81 5.60 -5.88
C LEU A 122 11.36 5.90 -7.32
N ALA A 123 10.97 4.86 -8.05
CA ALA A 123 10.49 4.98 -9.43
C ALA A 123 9.15 5.72 -9.50
N ALA A 124 8.19 5.39 -8.61
CA ALA A 124 6.91 6.07 -8.52
C ALA A 124 7.09 7.56 -8.20
N MET A 125 7.94 7.89 -7.23
CA MET A 125 8.28 9.28 -6.90
C MET A 125 8.87 10.03 -8.09
N ALA A 126 9.78 9.41 -8.82
CA ALA A 126 10.42 10.02 -9.99
C ALA A 126 9.40 10.32 -11.09
N LEU A 127 8.52 9.36 -11.41
CA LEU A 127 7.45 9.53 -12.40
C LEU A 127 6.44 10.60 -11.97
N ALA A 128 5.97 10.58 -10.72
CA ALA A 128 5.03 11.54 -10.17
C ALA A 128 5.59 12.98 -10.20
N LYS A 129 6.89 13.17 -9.90
CA LYS A 129 7.56 14.47 -9.97
C LYS A 129 7.63 15.07 -11.37
N THR A 130 7.51 14.25 -12.42
CA THR A 130 7.46 14.79 -13.81
C THR A 130 6.19 15.58 -14.11
N ARG A 131 5.12 15.39 -13.32
CA ARG A 131 3.78 15.98 -13.53
C ARG A 131 3.14 15.64 -14.88
N ARG A 132 3.65 14.63 -15.58
CA ARG A 132 3.13 14.18 -16.88
C ARG A 132 1.96 13.22 -16.74
N TYR A 133 1.82 12.57 -15.60
CA TYR A 133 0.85 11.52 -15.34
C TYR A 133 -0.20 12.02 -14.33
N ALA A 134 -1.45 11.66 -14.59
CA ALA A 134 -2.56 11.93 -13.68
C ALA A 134 -2.45 11.08 -12.40
N CYS A 135 -1.93 9.87 -12.55
CA CYS A 135 -1.69 8.93 -11.46
C CYS A 135 -0.55 7.95 -11.79
N VAL A 136 -0.08 7.23 -10.78
CA VAL A 136 0.91 6.15 -10.88
C VAL A 136 0.30 4.88 -10.27
N VAL A 137 0.47 3.74 -10.92
CA VAL A 137 0.09 2.42 -10.40
C VAL A 137 1.37 1.63 -10.10
N ALA A 138 1.54 1.16 -8.88
CA ALA A 138 2.68 0.33 -8.49
C ALA A 138 2.26 -1.13 -8.41
N LEU A 139 2.89 -2.00 -9.20
CA LEU A 139 2.60 -3.42 -9.29
C LEU A 139 3.79 -4.26 -8.84
N GLY A 140 3.52 -5.28 -8.03
CA GLY A 140 4.56 -6.19 -7.55
C GLY A 140 3.99 -7.35 -6.75
N CYS A 141 4.84 -8.30 -6.44
CA CYS A 141 4.49 -9.44 -5.60
C CYS A 141 5.62 -9.76 -4.64
N ILE A 142 5.32 -9.75 -3.34
CA ILE A 142 6.22 -10.07 -2.26
C ILE A 142 5.70 -11.33 -1.59
N VAL A 143 6.49 -12.41 -1.67
CA VAL A 143 6.17 -13.71 -1.06
C VAL A 143 7.04 -13.90 0.16
N ARG A 144 6.46 -14.37 1.27
CA ARG A 144 7.19 -14.65 2.51
C ARG A 144 8.29 -15.70 2.28
N GLY A 145 9.50 -15.37 2.64
CA GLY A 145 10.65 -16.27 2.65
C GLY A 145 10.96 -16.79 4.06
N GLU A 146 12.07 -17.52 4.18
CA GLU A 146 12.52 -18.11 5.46
C GLU A 146 13.04 -17.08 6.46
N THR A 147 13.32 -15.87 6.02
CA THR A 147 13.89 -14.80 6.85
C THR A 147 12.96 -13.61 6.98
N PRO A 148 13.15 -12.73 7.99
CA PRO A 148 12.35 -11.51 8.15
C PRO A 148 12.47 -10.50 7.00
N HIS A 149 13.33 -10.72 6.01
CA HIS A 149 13.53 -9.82 4.87
C HIS A 149 12.22 -9.40 4.18
N PHE A 150 11.28 -10.33 4.08
CA PHE A 150 9.94 -10.09 3.56
C PHE A 150 9.24 -8.89 4.23
N GLU A 151 9.29 -8.80 5.56
CA GLU A 151 8.60 -7.77 6.34
C GLU A 151 9.18 -6.38 6.06
N PHE A 152 10.52 -6.28 5.96
CA PHE A 152 11.19 -5.04 5.64
C PHE A 152 10.83 -4.57 4.23
N ILE A 153 10.88 -5.46 3.24
CA ILE A 153 10.52 -5.10 1.85
C ILE A 153 9.06 -4.64 1.76
N ALA A 154 8.14 -5.36 2.40
CA ALA A 154 6.72 -5.03 2.37
C ALA A 154 6.43 -3.68 3.04
N SER A 155 6.99 -3.45 4.23
CA SER A 155 6.84 -2.21 4.99
C SER A 155 7.38 -1.01 4.23
N GLU A 156 8.61 -1.11 3.72
CA GLU A 156 9.27 0.01 3.05
C GLU A 156 8.64 0.30 1.68
N ALA A 157 8.21 -0.73 0.95
CA ALA A 157 7.47 -0.52 -0.30
C ALA A 157 6.15 0.23 -0.05
N ALA A 158 5.38 -0.17 0.95
CA ALA A 158 4.10 0.47 1.29
C ALA A 158 4.31 1.92 1.75
N SER A 159 5.19 2.13 2.74
CA SER A 159 5.48 3.45 3.30
C SER A 159 6.04 4.41 2.26
N GLY A 160 6.97 3.93 1.42
CA GLY A 160 7.59 4.76 0.39
C GLY A 160 6.65 5.11 -0.76
N LEU A 161 5.74 4.23 -1.17
CA LEU A 161 4.71 4.53 -2.18
C LEU A 161 3.69 5.54 -1.66
N GLN A 162 3.27 5.42 -0.41
CA GLN A 162 2.43 6.42 0.23
C GLN A 162 3.13 7.77 0.32
N LEU A 163 4.41 7.79 0.71
CA LEU A 163 5.21 9.00 0.75
C LEU A 163 5.31 9.66 -0.63
N ALA A 164 5.49 8.87 -1.70
CA ALA A 164 5.52 9.37 -3.07
C ALA A 164 4.23 10.11 -3.45
N ALA A 165 3.07 9.56 -3.06
CA ALA A 165 1.78 10.22 -3.27
C ALA A 165 1.65 11.52 -2.47
N LEU A 166 1.96 11.49 -1.16
CA LEU A 166 1.83 12.65 -0.26
C LEU A 166 2.75 13.80 -0.68
N GLU A 167 4.01 13.52 -0.97
CA GLU A 167 5.02 14.52 -1.36
C GLU A 167 4.73 15.16 -2.71
N THR A 168 4.13 14.43 -3.62
CA THR A 168 3.90 14.92 -4.98
C THR A 168 2.48 15.43 -5.21
N GLY A 169 1.50 15.00 -4.41
CA GLY A 169 0.08 15.24 -4.66
C GLY A 169 -0.43 14.56 -5.94
N VAL A 170 0.29 13.55 -6.43
CA VAL A 170 -0.13 12.68 -7.53
C VAL A 170 -0.56 11.35 -6.93
N PRO A 171 -1.77 10.85 -7.19
CA PRO A 171 -2.20 9.57 -6.70
C PRO A 171 -1.25 8.44 -7.09
N VAL A 172 -0.85 7.63 -6.11
CA VAL A 172 -0.04 6.41 -6.30
C VAL A 172 -0.82 5.25 -5.73
N ALA A 173 -1.34 4.38 -6.60
CA ALA A 173 -2.10 3.21 -6.16
C ALA A 173 -1.18 2.03 -5.86
N PHE A 174 -1.50 1.32 -4.77
CA PHE A 174 -0.74 0.20 -4.24
C PHE A 174 -1.29 -1.13 -4.77
N GLY A 175 -0.76 -1.61 -5.88
CA GLY A 175 -1.05 -2.94 -6.46
C GLY A 175 0.05 -3.96 -6.14
N VAL A 176 0.64 -3.89 -4.94
CA VAL A 176 1.69 -4.82 -4.51
C VAL A 176 1.09 -5.90 -3.62
N LEU A 177 1.08 -7.14 -4.12
CA LEU A 177 0.63 -8.29 -3.34
C LEU A 177 1.67 -8.66 -2.28
N THR A 178 1.21 -8.89 -1.06
CA THR A 178 2.02 -9.34 0.06
C THR A 178 1.37 -10.61 0.61
N VAL A 179 2.01 -11.76 0.38
CA VAL A 179 1.41 -13.08 0.61
C VAL A 179 2.39 -14.03 1.27
N ASP A 180 1.88 -15.05 1.94
CA ASP A 180 2.71 -16.10 2.53
C ASP A 180 3.14 -17.14 1.49
N MET A 181 2.30 -17.42 0.48
CA MET A 181 2.53 -18.42 -0.58
C MET A 181 2.15 -17.86 -1.95
N ILE A 182 2.82 -18.36 -2.99
CA ILE A 182 2.64 -17.87 -4.37
C ILE A 182 1.22 -18.09 -4.89
N GLU A 183 0.55 -19.17 -4.50
CA GLU A 183 -0.81 -19.49 -4.88
C GLU A 183 -1.82 -18.45 -4.42
N GLN A 184 -1.57 -17.83 -3.27
CA GLN A 184 -2.38 -16.70 -2.77
C GLN A 184 -2.25 -15.47 -3.67
N ALA A 185 -1.08 -15.25 -4.25
CA ALA A 185 -0.86 -14.16 -5.19
C ALA A 185 -1.53 -14.44 -6.54
N GLU A 186 -1.44 -15.69 -7.03
CA GLU A 186 -2.10 -16.09 -8.28
C GLU A 186 -3.62 -15.92 -8.24
N ALA A 187 -4.24 -16.22 -7.09
CA ALA A 187 -5.66 -15.98 -6.86
C ALA A 187 -6.07 -14.50 -6.78
N ARG A 188 -5.11 -13.57 -6.75
CA ARG A 188 -5.35 -12.13 -6.55
C ARG A 188 -4.83 -11.23 -7.67
N VAL A 189 -4.60 -11.77 -8.84
CA VAL A 189 -4.07 -11.01 -9.99
C VAL A 189 -5.03 -9.91 -10.47
N SER A 190 -6.34 -10.04 -10.20
CA SER A 190 -7.34 -8.99 -10.43
C SER A 190 -7.10 -7.70 -9.62
N LYS A 191 -6.25 -7.76 -8.59
CA LYS A 191 -5.82 -6.56 -7.84
C LYS A 191 -5.04 -5.56 -8.70
N GLY A 192 -4.55 -5.97 -9.88
CA GLY A 192 -4.01 -5.05 -10.88
C GLY A 192 -5.08 -4.08 -11.40
N ALA A 193 -6.25 -4.59 -11.76
CA ALA A 193 -7.40 -3.79 -12.19
C ALA A 193 -7.91 -2.88 -11.07
N GLU A 194 -8.04 -3.40 -9.84
CA GLU A 194 -8.48 -2.60 -8.71
C GLU A 194 -7.53 -1.41 -8.41
N ALA A 195 -6.22 -1.62 -8.53
CA ALA A 195 -5.25 -0.55 -8.35
C ALA A 195 -5.41 0.54 -9.42
N VAL A 196 -5.75 0.17 -10.66
CA VAL A 196 -6.05 1.13 -11.72
C VAL A 196 -7.29 1.94 -11.42
N ARG A 197 -8.40 1.30 -11.04
CA ARG A 197 -9.65 1.98 -10.66
C ARG A 197 -9.39 2.99 -9.55
N THR A 198 -8.73 2.56 -8.48
CA THR A 198 -8.35 3.44 -7.36
C THR A 198 -7.52 4.64 -7.81
N ALA A 199 -6.53 4.41 -8.69
CA ALA A 199 -5.67 5.48 -9.18
C ALA A 199 -6.44 6.50 -10.01
N LEU A 200 -7.32 6.06 -10.91
CA LEU A 200 -8.12 6.91 -11.78
C LEU A 200 -9.19 7.68 -11.00
N GLU A 201 -9.90 7.03 -10.09
CA GLU A 201 -10.88 7.63 -9.20
C GLU A 201 -10.26 8.77 -8.38
N MET A 202 -9.12 8.51 -7.73
CA MET A 202 -8.40 9.56 -6.99
C MET A 202 -7.89 10.69 -7.90
N ALA A 203 -7.46 10.38 -9.12
CA ALA A 203 -7.02 11.38 -10.07
C ALA A 203 -8.18 12.27 -10.54
N ASP A 204 -9.37 11.70 -10.68
CA ASP A 204 -10.58 12.44 -11.03
C ASP A 204 -11.05 13.34 -9.89
N ALA A 205 -11.18 12.82 -8.68
CA ALA A 205 -11.53 13.61 -7.50
C ALA A 205 -10.58 14.81 -7.30
N PHE A 206 -9.28 14.60 -7.51
CA PHE A 206 -8.28 15.69 -7.44
C PHE A 206 -8.40 16.69 -8.61
N ALA A 207 -8.84 16.25 -9.78
CA ALA A 207 -9.12 17.15 -10.90
C ALA A 207 -10.33 18.04 -10.60
N GLN A 208 -11.40 17.48 -10.05
CA GLN A 208 -12.59 18.21 -9.62
C GLN A 208 -12.23 19.23 -8.52
N LEU A 209 -11.44 18.83 -7.51
CA LEU A 209 -10.99 19.71 -6.43
C LEU A 209 -10.21 20.90 -6.97
N ARG A 210 -9.27 20.68 -7.91
CA ARG A 210 -8.51 21.77 -8.55
C ARG A 210 -9.39 22.70 -9.38
N ALA A 211 -10.35 22.15 -10.09
CA ALA A 211 -11.31 22.94 -10.90
C ALA A 211 -12.19 23.82 -10.02
N SER A 212 -12.62 23.33 -8.86
CA SER A 212 -13.42 24.11 -7.89
C SER A 212 -12.63 25.26 -7.26
N ALA A 213 -11.33 25.05 -6.98
CA ALA A 213 -10.46 26.06 -6.38
C ALA A 213 -10.07 27.20 -7.36
N SER A 214 -10.33 27.04 -8.65
CA SER A 214 -10.02 28.02 -9.69
C SER A 214 -11.18 28.97 -10.02
N ARG A 215 -12.31 28.80 -9.33
CA ARG A 215 -13.52 29.64 -9.44
C ARG A 215 -13.58 30.65 -8.31
#